data_c96c08dfd7441ffc5684dd28ebef847e
#
_entry.id   c96c08dfd7441ffc5684dd28ebef847e
#
_cell.length_a   1.000
_cell.length_b   1.000
_cell.length_c   1.000
_cell.angle_alpha   90.00
_cell.angle_beta   90.00
_cell.angle_gamma   90.00
#
_symmetry.space_group_name_H-M   'P 1'
#
loop_
_entity.id
_entity.type
_entity.pdbx_description
1 polymer ?
#
loop_
_entity_poly.entity_id
_entity_poly.type
_entity_poly.pdbx_seq_one_letter_code
_entity_poly.pdbx_strand_id
1 'polypeptide(L)'
;VMKEGKPVMHRDRPARPEDFDDFQCIFAKNEGAVTAPATGLHFSRELMKRMEIKGINCAYITLHCGLGNFNDIEVEDLTKHKMDSEQMFVNKQACDIVNKTKQEGHHVCAIGTSVVKATETAVGTDGLLKEYEGWTNKFIFPPYDFGLADTMVANFYHPKSTLLMETAAFGGYDNVMKCYQLAVENGYKFGCFGDSLLIVND
;
A
#
# COMPACT_ATOMS: atom_id res chain seq x y z
N VAL A 1 -7.89 11.22 3.65
CA VAL A 1 -8.93 10.93 2.64
C VAL A 1 -9.68 12.21 2.31
N MET A 2 -9.84 12.50 1.03
CA MET A 2 -10.51 13.71 0.53
C MET A 2 -11.82 13.33 -0.14
N LYS A 3 -12.90 14.02 0.18
CA LYS A 3 -14.18 13.94 -0.53
C LYS A 3 -14.65 15.36 -0.81
N GLU A 4 -14.93 15.65 -2.08
CA GLU A 4 -15.38 17.00 -2.52
C GLU A 4 -14.41 18.12 -2.08
N GLY A 5 -13.10 17.87 -2.14
CA GLY A 5 -12.08 18.81 -1.70
C GLY A 5 -11.99 19.03 -0.18
N LYS A 6 -12.64 18.19 0.61
CA LYS A 6 -12.58 18.24 2.08
C LYS A 6 -12.03 16.95 2.65
N PRO A 7 -11.19 17.00 3.70
CA PRO A 7 -10.73 15.79 4.38
C PRO A 7 -11.89 14.96 4.92
N VAL A 8 -11.84 13.66 4.76
CA VAL A 8 -12.79 12.71 5.36
C VAL A 8 -12.05 11.89 6.41
N MET A 9 -12.40 12.10 7.67
CA MET A 9 -11.88 11.31 8.77
C MET A 9 -12.73 10.07 8.97
N HIS A 10 -12.07 8.94 9.17
CA HIS A 10 -12.73 7.67 9.50
C HIS A 10 -13.10 7.54 10.98
N ARG A 11 -13.13 8.62 11.75
CA ARG A 11 -13.35 8.55 13.18
C ARG A 11 -14.21 9.69 13.68
N ASP A 12 -14.68 9.53 14.85
CA ASP A 12 -15.58 10.19 15.79
C ASP A 12 -15.66 11.73 15.75
N ARG A 13 -15.02 12.40 14.83
CA ARG A 13 -15.14 13.85 14.62
C ARG A 13 -15.10 14.24 13.15
N PRO A 14 -15.78 15.31 12.76
CA PRO A 14 -15.64 15.89 11.42
C PRO A 14 -14.19 16.31 11.14
N ALA A 15 -13.76 16.14 9.88
CA ALA A 15 -12.48 16.66 9.43
C ALA A 15 -12.46 18.19 9.47
N ARG A 16 -11.33 18.78 9.86
CA ARG A 16 -11.10 20.22 9.92
C ARG A 16 -10.11 20.64 8.85
N PRO A 17 -10.10 21.90 8.41
CA PRO A 17 -9.12 22.39 7.45
C PRO A 17 -7.66 22.21 7.91
N GLU A 18 -7.38 22.34 9.19
CA GLU A 18 -6.05 22.12 9.78
C GLU A 18 -5.58 20.67 9.75
N ASP A 19 -6.48 19.71 9.58
CA ASP A 19 -6.12 18.29 9.46
C ASP A 19 -5.54 17.96 8.07
N PHE A 20 -5.59 18.90 7.12
CA PHE A 20 -5.19 18.65 5.75
C PHE A 20 -3.72 18.22 5.62
N ASP A 21 -2.84 18.90 6.35
CA ASP A 21 -1.41 18.59 6.34
C ASP A 21 -1.11 17.24 6.98
N ASP A 22 -1.92 16.78 7.92
CA ASP A 22 -1.77 15.47 8.57
C ASP A 22 -2.01 14.30 7.60
N PHE A 23 -2.72 14.53 6.49
CA PHE A 23 -2.95 13.54 5.44
C PHE A 23 -1.85 13.52 4.36
N GLN A 24 -0.88 14.42 4.43
CA GLN A 24 0.21 14.49 3.47
C GLN A 24 1.45 13.76 3.99
N CYS A 25 1.95 12.82 3.22
CA CYS A 25 3.24 12.19 3.52
C CYS A 25 4.39 12.87 2.76
N ILE A 26 5.62 12.58 3.17
CA ILE A 26 6.83 13.12 2.52
C ILE A 26 6.98 12.68 1.05
N PHE A 27 6.23 11.70 0.60
CA PHE A 27 6.25 11.15 -0.76
C PHE A 27 5.21 11.79 -1.68
N ALA A 28 4.30 12.61 -1.16
CA ALA A 28 3.27 13.28 -1.95
C ALA A 28 3.87 14.34 -2.87
N LYS A 29 4.07 13.99 -4.15
CA LYS A 29 4.66 14.88 -5.17
C LYS A 29 3.71 15.17 -6.33
N ASN A 30 2.97 14.17 -6.80
CA ASN A 30 2.11 14.26 -7.95
C ASN A 30 0.66 14.35 -7.47
N GLU A 31 -0.03 15.42 -7.86
CA GLU A 31 -1.45 15.62 -7.55
C GLU A 31 -2.32 14.63 -8.34
N GLY A 32 -3.44 14.19 -7.75
CA GLY A 32 -4.42 13.32 -8.43
C GLY A 32 -5.05 12.25 -7.54
N ALA A 33 -4.42 11.85 -6.42
CA ALA A 33 -5.00 10.92 -5.48
C ALA A 33 -6.09 11.57 -4.61
N VAL A 34 -7.16 10.84 -4.37
CA VAL A 34 -8.24 11.24 -3.45
C VAL A 34 -7.98 10.76 -2.05
N THR A 35 -7.16 9.71 -1.92
CA THR A 35 -6.83 9.09 -0.63
C THR A 35 -5.35 9.25 -0.31
N ALA A 36 -5.05 9.52 0.97
CA ALA A 36 -3.68 9.61 1.43
C ALA A 36 -3.01 8.21 1.41
N PRO A 37 -1.72 8.12 1.05
CA PRO A 37 -0.93 6.91 1.22
C PRO A 37 -0.58 6.73 2.70
N ALA A 38 -1.54 6.20 3.48
CA ALA A 38 -1.47 6.15 4.95
C ALA A 38 -0.19 5.48 5.47
N THR A 39 0.28 4.41 4.81
CA THR A 39 1.54 3.74 5.18
C THR A 39 2.74 4.68 5.04
N GLY A 40 2.74 5.58 4.07
CA GLY A 40 3.77 6.59 3.90
C GLY A 40 3.90 7.58 5.07
N LEU A 41 2.84 7.76 5.87
CA LEU A 41 2.86 8.62 7.05
C LEU A 41 3.78 8.10 8.17
N HIS A 42 4.10 6.80 8.19
CA HIS A 42 5.05 6.22 9.14
C HIS A 42 6.51 6.58 8.84
N PHE A 43 6.78 7.14 7.67
CA PHE A 43 8.13 7.46 7.22
C PHE A 43 8.43 8.96 7.38
N SER A 44 9.36 9.28 8.27
CA SER A 44 9.87 10.64 8.43
C SER A 44 11.10 10.87 7.55
N ARG A 45 11.44 12.15 7.30
CA ARG A 45 12.70 12.51 6.61
C ARG A 45 13.94 11.99 7.34
N GLU A 46 13.90 11.95 8.68
CA GLU A 46 14.97 11.40 9.49
C GLU A 46 15.11 9.89 9.27
N LEU A 47 13.99 9.13 9.29
CA LEU A 47 14.02 7.70 9.01
C LEU A 47 14.58 7.42 7.61
N MET A 48 14.14 8.16 6.60
CA MET A 48 14.66 8.02 5.23
C MET A 48 16.18 8.27 5.18
N LYS A 49 16.69 9.28 5.90
CA LYS A 49 18.13 9.54 5.97
C LYS A 49 18.90 8.40 6.66
N ARG A 50 18.35 7.84 7.71
CA ARG A 50 18.93 6.67 8.38
C ARG A 50 18.97 5.43 7.49
N MET A 51 17.92 5.22 6.69
CA MET A 51 17.86 4.13 5.70
C MET A 51 18.93 4.33 4.62
N GLU A 52 19.07 5.54 4.08
CA GLU A 52 20.11 5.88 3.11
C GLU A 52 21.53 5.60 3.66
N ILE A 53 21.80 6.00 4.90
CA ILE A 53 23.10 5.74 5.57
C ILE A 53 23.35 4.23 5.72
N LYS A 54 22.30 3.43 5.88
CA LYS A 54 22.38 1.96 5.92
C LYS A 54 22.52 1.31 4.55
N GLY A 55 22.53 2.09 3.47
CA GLY A 55 22.64 1.58 2.12
C GLY A 55 21.33 1.03 1.54
N ILE A 56 20.18 1.36 2.15
CA ILE A 56 18.87 0.95 1.64
C ILE A 56 18.48 1.90 0.51
N ASN A 57 18.30 1.37 -0.68
CA ASN A 57 17.85 2.11 -1.84
C ASN A 57 16.32 2.26 -1.83
N CYS A 58 15.83 3.42 -2.27
CA CYS A 58 14.42 3.70 -2.38
C CYS A 58 14.03 3.96 -3.83
N ALA A 59 13.01 3.26 -4.30
CA ALA A 59 12.38 3.48 -5.59
C ALA A 59 10.99 4.10 -5.39
N TYR A 60 10.61 5.01 -6.27
CA TYR A 60 9.35 5.76 -6.16
C TYR A 60 8.49 5.53 -7.40
N ILE A 61 7.24 5.21 -7.16
CA ILE A 61 6.20 5.08 -8.18
C ILE A 61 5.03 6.00 -7.83
N THR A 62 4.13 6.24 -8.77
CA THR A 62 2.92 7.02 -8.54
C THR A 62 1.69 6.15 -8.73
N LEU A 63 0.77 6.20 -7.79
CA LEU A 63 -0.57 5.64 -7.91
C LEU A 63 -1.57 6.68 -7.37
N HIS A 64 -2.52 7.08 -8.21
CA HIS A 64 -3.61 7.98 -7.82
C HIS A 64 -4.77 7.19 -7.23
N CYS A 65 -4.68 6.93 -5.92
CA CYS A 65 -5.67 6.13 -5.21
C CYS A 65 -7.03 6.83 -5.15
N GLY A 66 -8.08 6.11 -5.53
CA GLY A 66 -9.45 6.53 -5.47
C GLY A 66 -10.17 6.16 -4.17
N LEU A 67 -11.47 6.45 -4.09
CA LEU A 67 -12.31 6.13 -2.92
C LEU A 67 -12.71 4.65 -2.86
N GLY A 68 -12.57 3.90 -3.95
CA GLY A 68 -12.97 2.49 -4.03
C GLY A 68 -12.31 1.58 -3.00
N ASN A 69 -11.10 1.95 -2.52
CA ASN A 69 -10.41 1.21 -1.46
C ASN A 69 -11.12 1.27 -0.08
N PHE A 70 -12.12 2.13 0.08
CA PHE A 70 -12.94 2.26 1.30
C PHE A 70 -14.31 1.64 1.18
N ASN A 71 -14.66 1.10 0.01
CA ASN A 71 -15.90 0.38 -0.18
C ASN A 71 -15.75 -1.02 0.44
N ASP A 72 -16.78 -1.45 1.15
CA ASP A 72 -16.87 -2.81 1.65
C ASP A 72 -17.02 -3.80 0.48
N ILE A 73 -16.45 -4.98 0.66
CA ILE A 73 -16.68 -6.09 -0.26
C ILE A 73 -18.07 -6.68 0.07
N GLU A 74 -19.02 -6.49 -0.83
CA GLU A 74 -20.41 -6.91 -0.66
C GLU A 74 -20.75 -8.25 -1.37
N VAL A 75 -19.74 -8.88 -1.99
CA VAL A 75 -19.92 -10.12 -2.74
C VAL A 75 -19.39 -11.31 -1.96
N GLU A 76 -20.10 -12.45 -2.03
CA GLU A 76 -19.62 -13.71 -1.45
C GLU A 76 -18.48 -14.31 -2.27
N ASP A 77 -18.54 -14.20 -3.58
CA ASP A 77 -17.51 -14.64 -4.50
C ASP A 77 -16.60 -13.47 -4.85
N LEU A 78 -15.39 -13.46 -4.29
CA LEU A 78 -14.42 -12.37 -4.44
C LEU A 78 -14.03 -12.12 -5.92
N THR A 79 -14.13 -13.13 -6.79
CA THR A 79 -13.86 -12.96 -8.23
C THR A 79 -14.84 -12.03 -8.93
N LYS A 80 -16.01 -11.78 -8.32
CA LYS A 80 -17.06 -10.88 -8.83
C LYS A 80 -16.92 -9.44 -8.31
N HIS A 81 -16.03 -9.20 -7.35
CA HIS A 81 -15.77 -7.84 -6.88
C HIS A 81 -15.09 -7.02 -7.98
N LYS A 82 -15.58 -5.80 -8.20
CA LYS A 82 -15.03 -4.88 -9.18
C LYS A 82 -14.30 -3.75 -8.46
N MET A 83 -13.00 -3.69 -8.68
CA MET A 83 -12.19 -2.57 -8.25
C MET A 83 -12.38 -1.36 -9.17
N ASP A 84 -12.39 -0.17 -8.58
CA ASP A 84 -12.27 1.06 -9.35
C ASP A 84 -10.89 1.12 -10.03
N SER A 85 -10.87 1.73 -11.22
CA SER A 85 -9.61 1.96 -11.94
C SER A 85 -8.87 3.15 -11.34
N GLU A 86 -7.57 2.97 -11.11
CA GLU A 86 -6.67 3.98 -10.57
C GLU A 86 -5.51 4.19 -11.54
N GLN A 87 -5.18 5.45 -11.80
CA GLN A 87 -4.07 5.80 -12.69
C GLN A 87 -2.72 5.57 -11.98
N MET A 88 -1.76 4.99 -12.69
CA MET A 88 -0.45 4.69 -12.13
C MET A 88 0.70 4.93 -13.12
N PHE A 89 1.86 5.19 -12.55
CA PHE A 89 3.10 5.43 -13.30
C PHE A 89 4.27 4.74 -12.61
N VAL A 90 4.96 3.89 -13.37
CA VAL A 90 6.21 3.26 -12.97
C VAL A 90 7.28 3.72 -13.94
N ASN A 91 8.24 4.49 -13.47
CA ASN A 91 9.29 5.05 -14.31
C ASN A 91 10.50 4.12 -14.40
N LYS A 92 11.35 4.40 -15.39
CA LYS A 92 12.58 3.62 -15.62
C LYS A 92 13.50 3.55 -14.41
N GLN A 93 13.65 4.66 -13.67
CA GLN A 93 14.52 4.69 -12.49
C GLN A 93 14.04 3.69 -11.41
N ALA A 94 12.74 3.61 -11.16
CA ALA A 94 12.18 2.62 -10.23
C ALA A 94 12.43 1.19 -10.72
N CYS A 95 12.23 0.94 -12.02
CA CYS A 95 12.53 -0.37 -12.62
C CYS A 95 14.00 -0.76 -12.45
N ASP A 96 14.91 0.14 -12.76
CA ASP A 96 16.35 -0.10 -12.68
C ASP A 96 16.79 -0.46 -11.24
N ILE A 97 16.30 0.29 -10.24
CA ILE A 97 16.61 0.04 -8.82
C ILE A 97 16.05 -1.33 -8.36
N VAL A 98 14.76 -1.56 -8.61
CA VAL A 98 14.07 -2.76 -8.12
C VAL A 98 14.59 -4.01 -8.81
N ASN A 99 14.75 -3.98 -10.13
CA ASN A 99 15.22 -5.14 -10.89
C ASN A 99 16.67 -5.49 -10.54
N LYS A 100 17.54 -4.49 -10.34
CA LYS A 100 18.90 -4.70 -9.87
C LYS A 100 18.90 -5.37 -8.50
N THR A 101 18.07 -4.89 -7.57
CA THR A 101 17.92 -5.45 -6.21
C THR A 101 17.56 -6.95 -6.27
N LYS A 102 16.59 -7.31 -7.11
CA LYS A 102 16.19 -8.73 -7.30
C LYS A 102 17.30 -9.56 -7.94
N GLN A 103 17.97 -9.05 -8.98
CA GLN A 103 19.07 -9.73 -9.65
C GLN A 103 20.27 -10.00 -8.74
N GLU A 104 20.50 -9.11 -7.76
CA GLU A 104 21.53 -9.27 -6.74
C GLU A 104 21.12 -10.16 -5.57
N GLY A 105 19.90 -10.71 -5.58
CA GLY A 105 19.37 -11.60 -4.54
C GLY A 105 19.00 -10.88 -3.24
N HIS A 106 18.69 -9.58 -3.31
CA HIS A 106 18.25 -8.79 -2.19
C HIS A 106 16.72 -8.67 -2.14
N HIS A 107 16.22 -8.25 -0.96
CA HIS A 107 14.79 -8.10 -0.72
C HIS A 107 14.21 -6.80 -1.26
N VAL A 108 12.95 -6.89 -1.70
CA VAL A 108 12.16 -5.74 -2.15
C VAL A 108 11.00 -5.53 -1.18
N CYS A 109 11.04 -4.43 -0.45
CA CYS A 109 10.00 -4.06 0.51
C CYS A 109 9.02 -3.04 -0.09
N ALA A 110 7.76 -3.43 -0.21
CA ALA A 110 6.69 -2.53 -0.63
C ALA A 110 6.16 -1.72 0.57
N ILE A 111 6.15 -0.40 0.44
CA ILE A 111 5.61 0.50 1.46
C ILE A 111 4.16 0.84 1.12
N GLY A 112 3.26 0.00 1.63
CA GLY A 112 1.82 0.11 1.41
C GLY A 112 1.27 -0.84 0.37
N THR A 113 0.01 -1.24 0.57
CA THR A 113 -0.77 -2.08 -0.36
C THR A 113 -0.88 -1.44 -1.75
N SER A 114 -1.00 -0.11 -1.84
CA SER A 114 -1.01 0.60 -3.11
C SER A 114 0.26 0.35 -3.94
N VAL A 115 1.42 0.21 -3.30
CA VAL A 115 2.67 -0.14 -3.98
C VAL A 115 2.62 -1.57 -4.48
N VAL A 116 2.16 -2.52 -3.66
CA VAL A 116 1.99 -3.93 -4.08
C VAL A 116 1.06 -4.01 -5.28
N LYS A 117 -0.13 -3.40 -5.23
CA LYS A 117 -1.07 -3.37 -6.35
C LYS A 117 -0.44 -2.83 -7.64
N ALA A 118 0.29 -1.72 -7.55
CA ALA A 118 0.92 -1.10 -8.70
C ALA A 118 2.06 -1.97 -9.27
N THR A 119 2.92 -2.50 -8.41
CA THR A 119 4.03 -3.34 -8.85
C THR A 119 3.56 -4.66 -9.44
N GLU A 120 2.54 -5.30 -8.84
CA GLU A 120 1.91 -6.51 -9.39
C GLU A 120 1.11 -6.26 -10.69
N THR A 121 0.78 -5.02 -10.99
CA THR A 121 0.23 -4.64 -12.30
C THR A 121 1.32 -4.53 -13.35
N ALA A 122 2.50 -4.02 -12.99
CA ALA A 122 3.58 -3.70 -13.89
C ALA A 122 4.67 -4.78 -13.99
N VAL A 123 4.64 -5.82 -13.13
CA VAL A 123 5.60 -6.91 -13.19
C VAL A 123 5.35 -7.82 -14.41
N GLY A 124 6.41 -8.12 -15.14
CA GLY A 124 6.36 -9.06 -16.25
C GLY A 124 6.39 -10.52 -15.79
N THR A 125 6.11 -11.44 -16.73
CA THR A 125 6.20 -12.90 -16.49
C THR A 125 7.64 -13.37 -16.19
N ASP A 126 8.61 -12.53 -16.46
CA ASP A 126 10.03 -12.72 -16.14
C ASP A 126 10.37 -12.30 -14.69
N GLY A 127 9.38 -11.85 -13.90
CA GLY A 127 9.55 -11.37 -12.54
C GLY A 127 10.23 -10.00 -12.42
N LEU A 128 10.37 -9.27 -13.53
CA LEU A 128 10.97 -7.95 -13.55
C LEU A 128 9.92 -6.85 -13.65
N LEU A 129 10.13 -5.78 -12.90
CA LEU A 129 9.30 -4.59 -12.96
C LEU A 129 9.50 -3.89 -14.32
N LYS A 130 8.41 -3.52 -14.98
CA LYS A 130 8.41 -2.83 -16.27
C LYS A 130 7.95 -1.38 -16.09
N GLU A 131 8.45 -0.50 -16.96
CA GLU A 131 7.89 0.83 -17.09
C GLU A 131 6.40 0.72 -17.45
N TYR A 132 5.58 1.53 -16.80
CA TYR A 132 4.14 1.49 -17.00
C TYR A 132 3.54 2.88 -16.83
N GLU A 133 2.68 3.25 -17.75
CA GLU A 133 1.82 4.41 -17.66
C GLU A 133 0.42 3.98 -18.09
N GLY A 134 -0.53 4.08 -17.17
CA GLY A 134 -1.90 3.62 -17.48
C GLY A 134 -2.76 3.47 -16.23
N TRP A 135 -3.68 2.53 -16.29
CA TRP A 135 -4.69 2.30 -15.25
C TRP A 135 -4.58 0.89 -14.68
N THR A 136 -4.84 0.75 -13.40
CA THR A 136 -4.98 -0.56 -12.73
C THR A 136 -6.31 -0.65 -12.02
N ASN A 137 -6.98 -1.78 -12.16
CA ASN A 137 -8.12 -2.20 -11.36
C ASN A 137 -7.85 -3.57 -10.71
N LYS A 138 -6.58 -3.89 -10.50
CA LYS A 138 -6.17 -5.17 -9.94
C LYS A 138 -6.75 -5.32 -8.53
N PHE A 139 -7.43 -6.44 -8.29
CA PHE A 139 -7.88 -6.88 -6.98
C PHE A 139 -7.05 -8.10 -6.56
N ILE A 140 -6.34 -7.96 -5.46
CA ILE A 140 -5.48 -9.01 -4.90
C ILE A 140 -6.17 -9.59 -3.66
N PHE A 141 -6.37 -10.90 -3.65
CA PHE A 141 -6.96 -11.66 -2.55
C PHE A 141 -6.39 -13.08 -2.53
N PRO A 142 -6.44 -13.80 -1.40
CA PRO A 142 -5.88 -15.15 -1.30
C PRO A 142 -6.65 -16.17 -2.16
N PRO A 143 -5.97 -17.17 -2.79
CA PRO A 143 -4.52 -17.26 -2.91
C PRO A 143 -3.97 -16.35 -4.01
N TYR A 144 -2.77 -15.80 -3.83
CA TYR A 144 -2.11 -14.95 -4.83
C TYR A 144 -0.60 -15.16 -4.78
N ASP A 145 0.03 -15.34 -5.95
CA ASP A 145 1.47 -15.50 -6.09
C ASP A 145 2.10 -14.15 -6.46
N PHE A 146 2.85 -13.57 -5.54
CA PHE A 146 3.49 -12.28 -5.73
C PHE A 146 4.75 -12.38 -6.59
N GLY A 147 4.82 -11.55 -7.62
CA GLY A 147 5.92 -11.58 -8.59
C GLY A 147 7.12 -10.74 -8.17
N LEU A 148 6.93 -9.73 -7.32
CA LEU A 148 7.96 -8.74 -7.07
C LEU A 148 8.37 -8.60 -5.61
N ALA A 149 7.52 -8.08 -4.75
CA ALA A 149 7.84 -7.81 -3.35
C ALA A 149 7.81 -9.10 -2.51
N ASP A 150 8.78 -9.23 -1.63
CA ASP A 150 8.86 -10.28 -0.61
C ASP A 150 8.60 -9.74 0.80
N THR A 151 8.59 -8.45 0.94
CA THR A 151 8.36 -7.76 2.21
C THR A 151 7.36 -6.62 2.00
N MET A 152 6.47 -6.38 2.97
CA MET A 152 5.49 -5.30 2.90
C MET A 152 5.33 -4.62 4.25
N VAL A 153 5.26 -3.29 4.24
CA VAL A 153 4.71 -2.49 5.35
C VAL A 153 3.27 -2.12 5.02
N ALA A 154 2.35 -2.42 5.92
CA ALA A 154 0.94 -2.11 5.76
C ALA A 154 0.35 -1.53 7.05
N ASN A 155 -0.74 -0.76 6.96
CA ASN A 155 -1.52 -0.37 8.13
C ASN A 155 -2.45 -1.51 8.55
N PHE A 156 -3.02 -1.41 9.75
CA PHE A 156 -4.14 -2.24 10.15
C PHE A 156 -5.42 -1.69 9.52
N TYR A 157 -6.00 -2.45 8.61
CA TYR A 157 -7.20 -2.08 7.84
C TYR A 157 -8.49 -2.62 8.47
N HIS A 158 -9.62 -2.06 8.05
CA HIS A 158 -10.94 -2.48 8.52
C HIS A 158 -11.35 -3.84 7.94
N PRO A 159 -12.17 -4.60 8.66
CA PRO A 159 -12.81 -5.81 8.11
C PRO A 159 -13.55 -5.52 6.79
N LYS A 160 -13.63 -6.51 5.93
CA LYS A 160 -14.26 -6.46 4.59
C LYS A 160 -13.63 -5.46 3.60
N SER A 161 -12.50 -4.84 3.92
CA SER A 161 -11.80 -3.97 2.98
C SER A 161 -10.96 -4.77 1.99
N THR A 162 -10.84 -4.25 0.76
CA THR A 162 -9.92 -4.79 -0.25
C THR A 162 -8.47 -4.77 0.22
N LEU A 163 -8.11 -3.80 1.06
CA LEU A 163 -6.77 -3.64 1.64
C LEU A 163 -6.44 -4.76 2.64
N LEU A 164 -7.42 -5.21 3.45
CA LEU A 164 -7.23 -6.36 4.32
C LEU A 164 -7.10 -7.65 3.51
N MET A 165 -7.86 -7.81 2.42
CA MET A 165 -7.74 -8.97 1.54
C MET A 165 -6.34 -9.07 0.92
N GLU A 166 -5.80 -7.96 0.44
CA GLU A 166 -4.45 -7.88 -0.10
C GLU A 166 -3.39 -8.18 0.96
N THR A 167 -3.54 -7.63 2.17
CA THR A 167 -2.66 -7.92 3.30
C THR A 167 -2.69 -9.40 3.67
N ALA A 168 -3.88 -10.01 3.70
CA ALA A 168 -4.04 -11.43 3.98
C ALA A 168 -3.50 -12.33 2.88
N ALA A 169 -3.57 -11.89 1.61
CA ALA A 169 -2.92 -12.58 0.50
C ALA A 169 -1.40 -12.57 0.65
N PHE A 170 -0.84 -11.44 1.09
CA PHE A 170 0.61 -11.26 1.20
C PHE A 170 1.21 -12.02 2.38
N GLY A 171 0.63 -11.92 3.57
CA GLY A 171 1.16 -12.52 4.80
C GLY A 171 0.59 -13.89 5.17
N GLY A 172 -0.30 -14.42 4.33
CA GLY A 172 -1.09 -15.61 4.66
C GLY A 172 -2.25 -15.30 5.61
N TYR A 173 -3.43 -15.80 5.28
CA TYR A 173 -4.67 -15.48 6.00
C TYR A 173 -4.56 -15.73 7.51
N ASP A 174 -4.13 -16.93 7.91
CA ASP A 174 -4.09 -17.32 9.31
C ASP A 174 -3.10 -16.47 10.12
N ASN A 175 -1.93 -16.20 9.57
CA ASN A 175 -0.90 -15.37 10.19
C ASN A 175 -1.38 -13.93 10.38
N VAL A 176 -1.98 -13.36 9.34
CA VAL A 176 -2.50 -11.99 9.38
C VAL A 176 -3.65 -11.88 10.38
N MET A 177 -4.61 -12.82 10.39
CA MET A 177 -5.72 -12.81 11.35
C MET A 177 -5.22 -12.95 12.79
N LYS A 178 -4.25 -13.83 13.05
CA LYS A 178 -3.62 -13.93 14.36
C LYS A 178 -2.93 -12.63 14.78
N CYS A 179 -2.21 -11.99 13.86
CA CYS A 179 -1.58 -10.69 14.11
C CYS A 179 -2.61 -9.62 14.46
N TYR A 180 -3.73 -9.58 13.73
CA TYR A 180 -4.83 -8.64 13.98
C TYR A 180 -5.48 -8.87 15.36
N GLN A 181 -5.68 -10.13 15.75
CA GLN A 181 -6.18 -10.46 17.09
C GLN A 181 -5.24 -9.95 18.17
N LEU A 182 -3.94 -10.24 18.05
CA LEU A 182 -2.93 -9.76 18.98
C LEU A 182 -2.86 -8.23 19.03
N ALA A 183 -3.01 -7.57 17.88
CA ALA A 183 -3.02 -6.12 17.81
C ALA A 183 -4.21 -5.52 18.59
N VAL A 184 -5.41 -6.11 18.46
CA VAL A 184 -6.59 -5.69 19.23
C VAL A 184 -6.39 -5.91 20.73
N GLU A 185 -5.89 -7.08 21.13
CA GLU A 185 -5.63 -7.43 22.53
C GLU A 185 -4.60 -6.50 23.19
N ASN A 186 -3.65 -5.99 22.41
CA ASN A 186 -2.58 -5.09 22.88
C ASN A 186 -2.86 -3.60 22.64
N GLY A 187 -4.07 -3.24 22.19
CA GLY A 187 -4.50 -1.85 22.06
C GLY A 187 -3.90 -1.10 20.87
N TYR A 188 -3.41 -1.80 19.85
CA TYR A 188 -2.97 -1.20 18.59
C TYR A 188 -4.11 -0.46 17.91
N LYS A 189 -3.79 0.62 17.23
CA LYS A 189 -4.75 1.48 16.54
C LYS A 189 -4.86 1.10 15.07
N PHE A 190 -6.06 1.21 14.55
CA PHE A 190 -6.41 0.84 13.18
C PHE A 190 -6.69 2.08 12.34
N GLY A 191 -6.60 1.92 11.02
CA GLY A 191 -6.96 2.96 10.05
C GLY A 191 -5.80 3.88 9.68
N CYS A 192 -6.14 5.05 9.12
CA CYS A 192 -5.18 5.95 8.45
C CYS A 192 -4.06 6.45 9.39
N PHE A 193 -4.42 6.80 10.62
CA PHE A 193 -3.48 7.24 11.65
C PHE A 193 -3.22 6.17 12.72
N GLY A 194 -3.46 4.91 12.37
CA GLY A 194 -3.21 3.79 13.24
C GLY A 194 -1.76 3.32 13.19
N ASP A 195 -1.55 2.17 13.78
CA ASP A 195 -0.27 1.48 13.76
C ASP A 195 -0.06 0.73 12.43
N SER A 196 1.14 0.23 12.22
CA SER A 196 1.49 -0.55 11.03
C SER A 196 2.06 -1.91 11.40
N LEU A 197 2.02 -2.82 10.43
CA LEU A 197 2.68 -4.12 10.51
C LEU A 197 3.72 -4.26 9.39
N LEU A 198 4.78 -4.97 9.69
CA LEU A 198 5.78 -5.42 8.73
C LEU A 198 5.56 -6.91 8.48
N ILE A 199 5.37 -7.29 7.23
CA ILE A 199 5.26 -8.67 6.79
C ILE A 199 6.52 -9.01 6.02
N VAL A 200 7.17 -10.11 6.37
CA VAL A 200 8.37 -10.62 5.71
C VAL A 200 8.07 -12.05 5.28
N ASN A 201 8.17 -12.31 4.00
CA ASN A 201 8.10 -13.65 3.42
C ASN A 201 9.52 -14.09 3.08
N ASP A 202 9.88 -15.29 3.54
CA ASP A 202 11.19 -15.91 3.28
C ASP A 202 11.20 -16.64 1.93
#